data_9029379948c09a76f30f706b1cca6f3d
#
_entry.id   9029379948c09a76f30f706b1cca6f3d
#
_cell.length_a   1.000
_cell.length_b   1.000
_cell.length_c   1.000
_cell.angle_alpha   90.00
_cell.angle_beta   90.00
_cell.angle_gamma   90.00
#
_symmetry.space_group_name_H-M   'P 1'
#
loop_
_entity.id
_entity.type
_entity.pdbx_description
1 polymer ?
#
loop_
_entity_poly.entity_id
_entity_poly.type
_entity_poly.pdbx_seq_one_letter_code
_entity_poly.pdbx_strand_id
1 'polypeptide(L)'
;MTKKIWVYDPQSGGSKIPHTTKPRIHQRIIAHAQKHYAGKFARIEVRFSGKFCYIDAYEEPFVPPDYNPELFGGKSREERIAQLRDIPTHLCRLRFFGDENKWSMAFYTYSHEKYEPSVFNNGSWHGTPEEAFDTSAVYLHG
;
A
#
# COMPACT_ATOMS: atom_id res chain seq x y z
N MET A 1 7.53 39.07 3.48
CA MET A 1 7.31 37.86 4.27
C MET A 1 6.08 37.12 3.76
N THR A 2 6.23 35.82 3.65
CA THR A 2 5.12 35.00 3.18
C THR A 2 4.04 34.93 4.24
N LYS A 3 2.81 35.19 3.84
CA LYS A 3 1.69 35.04 4.73
C LYS A 3 1.49 33.58 5.10
N LYS A 4 1.33 33.29 6.39
CA LYS A 4 1.03 31.95 6.84
C LYS A 4 -0.39 31.58 6.47
N ILE A 5 -0.52 30.44 5.81
CA ILE A 5 -1.79 29.86 5.50
C ILE A 5 -1.94 28.61 6.35
N TRP A 6 -3.00 28.55 7.15
CA TRP A 6 -3.26 27.41 8.02
C TRP A 6 -3.95 26.29 7.24
N VAL A 7 -3.21 25.75 6.26
CA VAL A 7 -3.68 24.62 5.48
C VAL A 7 -2.85 23.40 5.86
N TYR A 8 -3.52 22.33 6.18
CA TYR A 8 -2.84 21.09 6.49
C TYR A 8 -2.18 20.53 5.24
N ASP A 9 -0.90 20.22 5.35
CA ASP A 9 -0.14 19.59 4.29
C ASP A 9 0.24 18.16 4.70
N PRO A 10 -0.47 17.14 4.17
CA PRO A 10 -0.19 15.76 4.53
C PRO A 10 1.15 15.25 4.01
N GLN A 11 1.84 16.03 3.17
CA GLN A 11 3.17 15.68 2.68
C GLN A 11 4.29 16.21 3.55
N SER A 12 3.99 16.91 4.62
CA SER A 12 5.00 17.51 5.51
C SER A 12 4.94 16.91 6.91
N GLY A 13 6.05 17.06 7.63
CA GLY A 13 6.13 16.62 9.02
C GLY A 13 6.37 15.13 9.15
N GLY A 14 6.10 14.64 10.34
CA GLY A 14 6.30 13.24 10.67
C GLY A 14 7.58 12.97 11.43
N SER A 15 7.70 11.78 11.98
CA SER A 15 8.82 11.33 12.79
C SER A 15 9.30 9.97 12.29
N LYS A 16 10.59 9.71 12.47
CA LYS A 16 11.17 8.41 12.17
C LYS A 16 10.47 7.32 12.98
N ILE A 17 10.16 6.20 12.35
CA ILE A 17 9.50 5.09 13.01
C ILE A 17 10.53 4.35 13.86
N PRO A 18 10.29 4.22 15.20
CA PRO A 18 11.21 3.51 16.08
C PRO A 18 11.28 2.02 15.75
N HIS A 19 12.42 1.40 16.04
CA HIS A 19 12.58 -0.04 15.83
C HIS A 19 11.54 -0.87 16.57
N THR A 20 11.15 -0.44 17.78
CA THR A 20 10.16 -1.16 18.57
C THR A 20 8.75 -1.05 18.03
N THR A 21 8.47 0.00 17.27
CA THR A 21 7.16 0.21 16.65
C THR A 21 6.96 -0.64 15.39
N LYS A 22 8.02 -0.86 14.62
CA LYS A 22 7.94 -1.58 13.34
C LYS A 22 7.30 -2.97 13.44
N PRO A 23 7.71 -3.87 14.36
CA PRO A 23 7.08 -5.18 14.45
C PRO A 23 5.60 -5.12 14.79
N ARG A 24 5.23 -4.18 15.67
CA ARG A 24 3.82 -4.04 16.07
C ARG A 24 2.96 -3.59 14.90
N ILE A 25 3.42 -2.61 14.13
CA ILE A 25 2.70 -2.12 12.95
C ILE A 25 2.62 -3.20 11.88
N HIS A 26 3.72 -3.89 11.62
CA HIS A 26 3.74 -5.01 10.69
C HIS A 26 2.69 -6.06 11.08
N GLN A 27 2.68 -6.47 12.35
CA GLN A 27 1.73 -7.45 12.85
C GLN A 27 0.29 -6.99 12.71
N ARG A 28 0.00 -5.73 13.03
CA ARG A 28 -1.34 -5.18 12.92
C ARG A 28 -1.84 -5.21 11.48
N ILE A 29 -1.00 -4.82 10.52
CA ILE A 29 -1.36 -4.79 9.11
C ILE A 29 -1.62 -6.21 8.59
N ILE A 30 -0.71 -7.13 8.87
CA ILE A 30 -0.85 -8.52 8.42
C ILE A 30 -2.10 -9.18 9.04
N ALA A 31 -2.32 -8.99 10.34
CA ALA A 31 -3.48 -9.56 11.01
C ALA A 31 -4.79 -9.02 10.43
N HIS A 32 -4.84 -7.72 10.17
CA HIS A 32 -6.02 -7.09 9.58
C HIS A 32 -6.30 -7.61 8.17
N ALA A 33 -5.25 -7.72 7.34
CA ALA A 33 -5.37 -8.24 6.00
C ALA A 33 -5.88 -9.68 6.00
N GLN A 34 -5.33 -10.52 6.86
CA GLN A 34 -5.73 -11.92 6.97
C GLN A 34 -7.16 -12.07 7.47
N LYS A 35 -7.59 -11.21 8.38
CA LYS A 35 -8.92 -11.28 8.97
C LYS A 35 -10.01 -10.83 7.99
N HIS A 36 -9.77 -9.77 7.24
CA HIS A 36 -10.81 -9.11 6.45
C HIS A 36 -10.66 -9.28 4.95
N TYR A 37 -9.50 -9.68 4.45
CA TYR A 37 -9.21 -9.72 3.02
C TYR A 37 -8.60 -11.04 2.57
N ALA A 38 -8.76 -12.10 3.36
CA ALA A 38 -8.27 -13.42 2.98
C ALA A 38 -8.84 -13.83 1.62
N GLY A 39 -7.99 -14.37 0.75
CA GLY A 39 -8.39 -14.76 -0.60
C GLY A 39 -8.28 -13.65 -1.64
N LYS A 40 -8.02 -12.41 -1.21
CA LYS A 40 -7.87 -11.28 -2.13
C LYS A 40 -6.41 -10.95 -2.42
N PHE A 41 -5.49 -11.65 -1.83
CA PHE A 41 -4.05 -11.48 -2.05
C PHE A 41 -3.32 -12.80 -1.81
N ALA A 42 -2.14 -12.95 -2.41
CA ALA A 42 -1.25 -14.06 -2.12
C ALA A 42 -0.38 -13.75 -0.90
N ARG A 43 0.14 -12.53 -0.83
CA ARG A 43 0.90 -12.06 0.33
C ARG A 43 0.86 -10.53 0.42
N ILE A 44 1.13 -10.04 1.63
CA ILE A 44 1.26 -8.60 1.90
C ILE A 44 2.69 -8.35 2.31
N GLU A 45 3.30 -7.32 1.76
CA GLU A 45 4.63 -6.86 2.14
C GLU A 45 4.53 -5.50 2.81
N VAL A 46 5.14 -5.39 3.98
CA VAL A 46 5.19 -4.14 4.74
C VAL A 46 6.65 -3.71 4.84
N ARG A 47 6.97 -2.54 4.32
CA ARG A 47 8.34 -2.02 4.33
C ARG A 47 8.39 -0.70 5.09
N PHE A 48 9.51 -0.45 5.77
CA PHE A 48 9.70 0.76 6.53
C PHE A 48 10.92 1.51 6.01
N SER A 49 10.80 2.83 5.87
CA SER A 49 11.90 3.69 5.50
C SER A 49 11.72 5.06 6.14
N GLY A 50 12.57 5.37 7.14
CA GLY A 50 12.48 6.63 7.87
C GLY A 50 11.14 6.80 8.57
N LYS A 51 10.37 7.78 8.15
CA LYS A 51 9.04 8.06 8.71
C LYS A 51 7.90 7.38 7.94
N PHE A 52 8.24 6.57 6.95
CA PHE A 52 7.24 5.98 6.06
C PHE A 52 7.09 4.47 6.27
N CYS A 53 5.86 4.01 6.11
CA CYS A 53 5.50 2.60 6.05
C CYS A 53 4.82 2.36 4.70
N TYR A 54 5.36 1.43 3.93
CA TYR A 54 4.83 1.09 2.61
C TYR A 54 4.12 -0.25 2.67
N ILE A 55 2.92 -0.31 2.12
CA ILE A 55 2.13 -1.54 2.08
C ILE A 55 1.90 -1.93 0.63
N ASP A 56 2.39 -3.09 0.25
CA ASP A 56 2.23 -3.66 -1.08
C ASP A 56 1.50 -5.00 -0.98
N ALA A 57 0.67 -5.30 -1.96
CA ALA A 57 0.01 -6.59 -2.06
C ALA A 57 0.50 -7.31 -3.31
N TYR A 58 0.63 -8.65 -3.18
CA TYR A 58 0.91 -9.51 -4.32
C TYR A 58 -0.30 -10.40 -4.50
N GLU A 59 -0.87 -10.35 -5.69
CA GLU A 59 -2.07 -11.12 -6.00
C GLU A 59 -1.72 -12.39 -6.73
N GLU A 60 -2.57 -13.42 -6.64
CA GLU A 60 -2.39 -14.62 -7.41
C GLU A 60 -2.70 -14.31 -8.87
N PRO A 61 -1.74 -14.51 -9.81
CA PRO A 61 -1.94 -14.11 -11.18
C PRO A 61 -2.98 -14.97 -11.88
N PHE A 62 -3.78 -14.34 -12.74
CA PHE A 62 -4.65 -15.05 -13.64
C PHE A 62 -4.13 -14.88 -15.07
N VAL A 63 -3.84 -16.01 -15.71
CA VAL A 63 -3.48 -16.05 -17.12
C VAL A 63 -4.46 -17.00 -17.81
N PRO A 64 -5.22 -16.51 -18.82
CA PRO A 64 -6.23 -17.34 -19.47
C PRO A 64 -5.65 -18.63 -20.07
N PRO A 65 -6.42 -19.73 -20.10
CA PRO A 65 -5.95 -20.96 -20.72
C PRO A 65 -5.60 -20.84 -22.20
N ASP A 66 -6.24 -19.89 -22.90
CA ASP A 66 -6.00 -19.61 -24.33
C ASP A 66 -4.92 -18.53 -24.55
N TYR A 67 -4.07 -18.34 -23.54
CA TYR A 67 -2.98 -17.39 -23.61
C TYR A 67 -2.11 -17.62 -24.86
N ASN A 68 -1.85 -16.55 -25.61
CA ASN A 68 -0.99 -16.60 -26.80
C ASN A 68 0.38 -16.04 -26.47
N PRO A 69 1.44 -16.89 -26.42
CA PRO A 69 2.79 -16.43 -26.11
C PRO A 69 3.32 -15.35 -27.05
N GLU A 70 2.93 -15.37 -28.32
CA GLU A 70 3.45 -14.41 -29.31
C GLU A 70 3.04 -12.98 -28.98
N LEU A 71 1.91 -12.77 -28.32
CA LEU A 71 1.45 -11.44 -27.92
C LEU A 71 2.22 -10.89 -26.73
N PHE A 72 3.04 -11.73 -26.07
CA PHE A 72 3.73 -11.37 -24.82
C PHE A 72 5.22 -11.73 -24.89
N GLY A 73 5.85 -11.46 -26.02
CA GLY A 73 7.30 -11.61 -26.18
C GLY A 73 7.79 -13.06 -26.21
N GLY A 74 6.92 -14.02 -26.53
CA GLY A 74 7.29 -15.42 -26.62
C GLY A 74 7.34 -16.16 -25.29
N LYS A 75 6.93 -15.54 -24.18
CA LYS A 75 6.90 -16.19 -22.87
C LYS A 75 5.81 -17.25 -22.81
N SER A 76 6.12 -18.40 -22.20
CA SER A 76 5.11 -19.42 -21.94
C SER A 76 4.09 -18.93 -20.92
N ARG A 77 2.98 -19.67 -20.81
CA ARG A 77 1.96 -19.37 -19.81
C ARG A 77 2.55 -19.41 -18.40
N GLU A 78 3.37 -20.42 -18.11
CA GLU A 78 4.03 -20.60 -16.81
C GLU A 78 5.02 -19.46 -16.53
N GLU A 79 5.77 -19.05 -17.53
CA GLU A 79 6.70 -17.92 -17.40
C GLU A 79 5.94 -16.62 -17.14
N ARG A 80 4.81 -16.41 -17.81
CA ARG A 80 3.96 -15.24 -17.60
C ARG A 80 3.38 -15.22 -16.20
N ILE A 81 2.90 -16.35 -15.70
CA ILE A 81 2.39 -16.47 -14.34
C ILE A 81 3.49 -16.14 -13.34
N ALA A 82 4.69 -16.69 -13.50
CA ALA A 82 5.81 -16.41 -12.61
C ALA A 82 6.17 -14.92 -12.62
N GLN A 83 6.17 -14.30 -13.80
CA GLN A 83 6.46 -12.87 -13.93
C GLN A 83 5.43 -12.02 -13.19
N LEU A 84 4.13 -12.31 -13.38
CA LEU A 84 3.06 -11.54 -12.75
C LEU A 84 3.03 -11.74 -11.23
N ARG A 85 3.44 -12.91 -10.75
CA ARG A 85 3.45 -13.22 -9.32
C ARG A 85 4.38 -12.30 -8.53
N ASP A 86 5.42 -11.78 -9.16
CA ASP A 86 6.41 -10.92 -8.53
C ASP A 86 6.15 -9.43 -8.74
N ILE A 87 5.06 -9.07 -9.38
CA ILE A 87 4.68 -7.67 -9.56
C ILE A 87 3.78 -7.23 -8.41
N PRO A 88 4.24 -6.28 -7.58
CA PRO A 88 3.40 -5.79 -6.47
C PRO A 88 2.31 -4.84 -6.95
N THR A 89 1.19 -4.85 -6.23
CA THR A 89 0.21 -3.78 -6.26
C THR A 89 0.50 -2.86 -5.09
N HIS A 90 0.90 -1.64 -5.38
CA HIS A 90 1.17 -0.65 -4.33
C HIS A 90 -0.16 -0.16 -3.76
N LEU A 91 -0.43 -0.50 -2.50
CA LEU A 91 -1.68 -0.09 -1.86
C LEU A 91 -1.59 1.32 -1.33
N CYS A 92 -0.67 1.55 -0.38
CA CYS A 92 -0.52 2.88 0.20
C CYS A 92 0.84 3.06 0.86
N ARG A 93 1.14 4.31 1.18
CA ARG A 93 2.25 4.72 2.03
C ARG A 93 1.68 5.46 3.22
N LEU A 94 2.16 5.12 4.41
CA LEU A 94 1.75 5.77 5.65
C LEU A 94 2.89 6.63 6.17
N ARG A 95 2.55 7.79 6.73
CA ARG A 95 3.52 8.69 7.37
C ARG A 95 3.25 8.71 8.87
N PHE A 96 4.32 8.47 9.66
CA PHE A 96 4.24 8.38 11.11
C PHE A 96 4.37 9.75 11.75
N PHE A 97 3.56 10.01 12.79
CA PHE A 97 3.59 11.26 13.55
C PHE A 97 3.85 11.04 15.04
N GLY A 98 4.47 9.91 15.39
CA GLY A 98 4.82 9.63 16.78
C GLY A 98 3.76 8.88 17.57
N ASP A 99 2.63 8.56 16.94
CA ASP A 99 1.53 7.82 17.55
C ASP A 99 1.16 6.65 16.65
N GLU A 100 1.13 5.44 17.19
CA GLU A 100 0.86 4.23 16.41
C GLU A 100 -0.57 4.16 15.85
N ASN A 101 -1.44 5.08 16.27
CA ASN A 101 -2.81 5.17 15.78
C ASN A 101 -3.07 6.45 14.98
N LYS A 102 -2.02 7.20 14.66
CA LYS A 102 -2.17 8.45 13.92
C LYS A 102 -1.18 8.52 12.78
N TRP A 103 -1.65 8.20 11.59
CA TRP A 103 -0.87 8.19 10.35
C TRP A 103 -1.58 9.00 9.30
N SER A 104 -0.85 9.66 8.42
CA SER A 104 -1.43 10.13 7.17
C SER A 104 -1.15 9.09 6.09
N MET A 105 -1.90 9.13 4.99
CA MET A 105 -1.73 8.14 3.94
C MET A 105 -1.63 8.78 2.57
N ALA A 106 -1.06 8.04 1.63
CA ALA A 106 -0.98 8.39 0.23
C ALA A 106 -1.19 7.14 -0.61
N PHE A 107 -1.90 7.29 -1.72
CA PHE A 107 -2.02 6.24 -2.72
C PHE A 107 -0.91 6.35 -3.74
N TYR A 108 -0.48 5.21 -4.28
CA TYR A 108 0.40 5.22 -5.43
C TYR A 108 -0.41 5.44 -6.70
N THR A 109 -0.10 6.51 -7.43
CA THR A 109 -0.77 6.83 -8.69
C THR A 109 0.12 6.38 -9.84
N TYR A 110 -0.34 5.38 -10.60
CA TYR A 110 0.46 4.80 -11.68
C TYR A 110 0.65 5.76 -12.85
N SER A 111 -0.32 6.65 -13.07
CA SER A 111 -0.22 7.67 -14.12
C SER A 111 0.87 8.70 -13.82
N HIS A 112 1.14 9.00 -12.55
CA HIS A 112 2.17 9.96 -12.14
C HIS A 112 3.40 9.28 -11.54
N GLU A 113 3.36 7.97 -11.36
CA GLU A 113 4.43 7.16 -10.78
C GLU A 113 4.91 7.69 -9.43
N LYS A 114 3.98 8.10 -8.57
CA LYS A 114 4.29 8.62 -7.25
C LYS A 114 3.14 8.42 -6.27
N TYR A 115 3.46 8.55 -4.98
CA TYR A 115 2.46 8.54 -3.93
C TYR A 115 1.84 9.92 -3.80
N GLU A 116 0.52 9.99 -3.81
CA GLU A 116 -0.23 11.22 -3.65
C GLU A 116 -1.11 11.15 -2.40
N PRO A 117 -1.15 12.24 -1.59
CA PRO A 117 -1.91 12.25 -0.34
C PRO A 117 -3.39 11.99 -0.55
N SER A 118 -3.99 11.30 0.40
CA SER A 118 -5.42 10.99 0.37
C SER A 118 -6.00 11.04 1.77
N VAL A 119 -7.30 11.32 1.86
CA VAL A 119 -8.05 11.14 3.09
C VAL A 119 -8.40 9.66 3.27
N PHE A 120 -8.65 9.29 4.52
CA PHE A 120 -9.18 7.97 4.86
C PHE A 120 -10.67 7.90 4.52
N ASN A 121 -11.24 6.71 4.53
CA ASN A 121 -12.66 6.52 4.20
C ASN A 121 -13.61 7.37 5.03
N ASN A 122 -13.20 7.73 6.25
CA ASN A 122 -14.01 8.59 7.12
C ASN A 122 -13.86 10.09 6.84
N GLY A 123 -13.10 10.46 5.80
CA GLY A 123 -12.88 11.85 5.43
C GLY A 123 -11.78 12.55 6.24
N SER A 124 -11.11 11.84 7.15
CA SER A 124 -10.02 12.39 7.94
C SER A 124 -8.68 12.27 7.21
N TRP A 125 -7.77 13.21 7.48
CA TRP A 125 -6.39 13.14 7.01
C TRP A 125 -5.52 12.20 7.84
N HIS A 126 -6.01 11.75 9.00
CA HIS A 126 -5.28 10.84 9.88
C HIS A 126 -6.13 9.64 10.25
N GLY A 127 -5.49 8.52 10.44
CA GLY A 127 -6.14 7.28 10.85
C GLY A 127 -5.14 6.23 11.29
N THR A 128 -5.66 5.04 11.55
CA THR A 128 -4.87 3.87 11.94
C THR A 128 -4.34 3.14 10.71
N PRO A 129 -3.33 2.26 10.88
CA PRO A 129 -2.89 1.41 9.78
C PRO A 129 -4.01 0.54 9.19
N GLU A 130 -4.91 0.04 10.04
CA GLU A 130 -6.05 -0.76 9.59
C GLU A 130 -6.99 0.05 8.71
N GLU A 131 -7.28 1.29 9.11
CA GLU A 131 -8.13 2.18 8.32
C GLU A 131 -7.49 2.55 6.99
N ALA A 132 -6.17 2.71 6.96
CA ALA A 132 -5.44 2.95 5.72
C ALA A 132 -5.52 1.75 4.78
N PHE A 133 -5.38 0.55 5.33
CA PHE A 133 -5.54 -0.67 4.54
C PHE A 133 -6.94 -0.75 3.93
N ASP A 134 -7.96 -0.51 4.74
CA ASP A 134 -9.36 -0.53 4.27
C ASP A 134 -9.58 0.49 3.15
N THR A 135 -9.04 1.69 3.29
CA THR A 135 -9.18 2.74 2.28
C THR A 135 -8.50 2.34 0.97
N SER A 136 -7.34 1.69 1.04
CA SER A 136 -6.57 1.29 -0.15
C SER A 136 -6.99 -0.06 -0.71
N ALA A 137 -7.84 -0.81 -0.02
CA ALA A 137 -8.25 -2.15 -0.42
C ALA A 137 -9.03 -2.17 -1.74
N VAL A 138 -9.51 -1.02 -2.21
CA VAL A 138 -10.15 -0.90 -3.54
C VAL A 138 -9.22 -1.32 -4.67
N TYR A 139 -7.90 -1.32 -4.44
CA TYR A 139 -6.93 -1.78 -5.43
C TYR A 139 -6.71 -3.29 -5.42
N LEU A 140 -7.28 -4.01 -4.46
CA LEU A 140 -7.23 -5.46 -4.44
C LEU A 140 -8.31 -6.03 -5.36
N HIS A 141 -7.87 -6.80 -6.35
CA HIS A 141 -8.74 -7.45 -7.31
C HIS A 141 -8.89 -8.90 -6.91
N GLY A 142 -9.93 -9.35 -6.61
CA GLY A 142 -9.95 -10.72 -6.18
C GLY A 142 -11.30 -11.26 -5.90
#